data_1c850c9f2f23d15b8308b0c51b773a34
#
_entry.id   1c850c9f2f23d15b8308b0c51b773a34
#
_cell.length_a   1.000
_cell.length_b   1.000
_cell.length_c   1.000
_cell.angle_alpha   90.00
_cell.angle_beta   90.00
_cell.angle_gamma   90.00
#
_symmetry.space_group_name_H-M   'P 1'
#
loop_
_entity.id
_entity.type
_entity.pdbx_description
1 polymer ?
#
loop_
_entity_poly.entity_id
_entity_poly.type
_entity_poly.pdbx_seq_one_letter_code
_entity_poly.pdbx_strand_id
1 'polypeptide(L)'
;MTAATPLLQATPLKGVRVLTLALNLPGPAAVMRLQAMGAKCTKLEPLPPAGGTTSDPMGLYKPEAYAVMHLGVKVVQADLKTERGQAALRKQLAQTDVLITSFRPSALKKLGMNWAELHRAYPALCMVSIVGSPGERAEEPGHDLTYLAENHLVTGLDLPATLYADMGGSLLTTEAVLQALLLRQRPGRGHGKGVFQEIALSEAAAYLALPRTWGLTTPQGDVGGAHAGYKVYPCKNGRVAVAALEPHFAARLCEAAGLGASAAKQMHKKSTHEALAVFFMSQTRQQLDRLATSQDIPLHSLAR
;
A
#
# COMPACT_ATOMS: atom_id res chain seq x y z
N MET A 1 -13.15 -16.40 2.80
CA MET A 1 -12.85 -14.97 3.09
C MET A 1 -12.96 -14.79 4.59
N THR A 2 -11.85 -14.80 5.29
CA THR A 2 -11.80 -14.47 6.72
C THR A 2 -12.03 -12.97 6.85
N ALA A 3 -13.08 -12.58 7.56
CA ALA A 3 -13.35 -11.21 7.90
C ALA A 3 -12.16 -10.65 8.66
N ALA A 4 -11.52 -9.63 8.11
CA ALA A 4 -10.46 -8.90 8.83
C ALA A 4 -11.09 -8.34 10.11
N THR A 5 -10.53 -8.69 11.24
CA THR A 5 -10.89 -8.12 12.54
C THR A 5 -10.81 -6.60 12.44
N PRO A 6 -11.84 -5.85 12.88
CA PRO A 6 -11.80 -4.39 12.79
C PRO A 6 -10.68 -3.87 13.69
N LEU A 7 -9.63 -3.33 13.07
CA LEU A 7 -8.41 -2.85 13.73
C LEU A 7 -8.61 -1.60 14.61
N LEU A 8 -9.80 -0.94 14.59
CA LEU A 8 -10.03 0.28 15.39
C LEU A 8 -11.51 0.40 15.78
N GLN A 9 -11.80 0.27 17.08
CA GLN A 9 -13.04 0.77 17.67
C GLN A 9 -13.02 2.32 17.82
N ALA A 10 -11.87 2.96 17.69
CA ALA A 10 -11.72 4.40 17.78
C ALA A 10 -11.99 5.07 16.43
N THR A 11 -12.73 6.16 16.45
CA THR A 11 -13.01 7.02 15.28
C THR A 11 -12.28 8.36 15.39
N PRO A 12 -10.93 8.36 15.30
CA PRO A 12 -10.12 9.57 15.55
C PRO A 12 -10.40 10.69 14.54
N LEU A 13 -10.98 10.38 13.39
CA LEU A 13 -11.35 11.33 12.35
C LEU A 13 -12.85 11.68 12.34
N LYS A 14 -13.58 11.36 13.42
CA LYS A 14 -14.99 11.76 13.53
C LYS A 14 -15.12 13.28 13.43
N GLY A 15 -15.94 13.75 12.48
CA GLY A 15 -16.13 15.18 12.19
C GLY A 15 -15.20 15.74 11.11
N VAL A 16 -14.13 15.04 10.75
CA VAL A 16 -13.25 15.41 9.62
C VAL A 16 -13.94 15.13 8.28
N ARG A 17 -13.88 16.09 7.36
CA ARG A 17 -14.45 16.00 6.01
C ARG A 17 -13.33 15.94 4.98
N VAL A 18 -13.28 14.85 4.23
CA VAL A 18 -12.30 14.59 3.19
C VAL A 18 -12.99 14.67 1.83
N LEU A 19 -12.45 15.50 0.95
CA LEU A 19 -12.78 15.51 -0.47
C LEU A 19 -11.65 14.85 -1.25
N THR A 20 -11.97 13.88 -2.10
CA THR A 20 -10.97 13.32 -3.00
C THR A 20 -11.34 13.53 -4.46
N LEU A 21 -10.34 13.88 -5.27
CA LEU A 21 -10.38 13.89 -6.73
C LEU A 21 -9.51 12.78 -7.32
N ALA A 22 -8.86 11.99 -6.44
CA ALA A 22 -7.98 10.92 -6.87
C ALA A 22 -8.79 9.76 -7.46
N LEU A 23 -8.24 9.21 -8.53
CA LEU A 23 -8.80 8.09 -9.28
C LEU A 23 -7.91 6.84 -9.11
N ASN A 24 -8.39 5.72 -9.62
CA ASN A 24 -7.74 4.44 -9.67
C ASN A 24 -7.54 3.81 -8.28
N LEU A 25 -6.31 3.57 -7.79
CA LEU A 25 -6.07 2.78 -6.58
C LEU A 25 -5.53 3.59 -5.39
N PRO A 26 -4.39 4.30 -5.45
CA PRO A 26 -3.74 4.80 -4.24
C PRO A 26 -4.61 5.79 -3.44
N GLY A 27 -5.27 6.72 -4.11
CA GLY A 27 -6.15 7.68 -3.45
C GLY A 27 -7.43 7.05 -2.87
N PRO A 28 -8.23 6.31 -3.64
CA PRO A 28 -9.40 5.59 -3.11
C PRO A 28 -9.07 4.62 -1.98
N ALA A 29 -7.97 3.89 -2.03
CA ALA A 29 -7.53 3.02 -0.94
C ALA A 29 -7.17 3.79 0.34
N ALA A 30 -6.55 4.98 0.21
CA ALA A 30 -6.33 5.87 1.35
C ALA A 30 -7.67 6.37 1.93
N VAL A 31 -8.61 6.78 1.07
CA VAL A 31 -9.95 7.24 1.49
C VAL A 31 -10.72 6.15 2.23
N MET A 32 -10.64 4.89 1.78
CA MET A 32 -11.24 3.75 2.48
C MET A 32 -10.71 3.64 3.93
N ARG A 33 -9.40 3.84 4.15
CA ARG A 33 -8.80 3.84 5.50
C ARG A 33 -9.26 5.03 6.34
N LEU A 34 -9.31 6.23 5.76
CA LEU A 34 -9.77 7.44 6.45
C LEU A 34 -11.24 7.32 6.86
N GLN A 35 -12.07 6.76 5.99
CA GLN A 35 -13.47 6.47 6.26
C GLN A 35 -13.63 5.48 7.43
N ALA A 36 -12.82 4.41 7.46
CA ALA A 36 -12.79 3.46 8.58
C ALA A 36 -12.36 4.10 9.91
N MET A 37 -11.58 5.20 9.87
CA MET A 37 -11.23 6.05 11.04
C MET A 37 -12.32 7.07 11.40
N GLY A 38 -13.46 7.08 10.71
CA GLY A 38 -14.61 7.93 11.01
C GLY A 38 -14.69 9.24 10.21
N ALA A 39 -13.80 9.47 9.23
CA ALA A 39 -13.91 10.63 8.36
C ALA A 39 -15.15 10.54 7.46
N LYS A 40 -15.78 11.69 7.19
CA LYS A 40 -16.82 11.82 6.18
C LYS A 40 -16.19 12.08 4.83
N CYS A 41 -16.19 11.07 3.95
CA CYS A 41 -15.51 11.13 2.68
C CYS A 41 -16.48 11.41 1.52
N THR A 42 -16.08 12.31 0.64
CA THR A 42 -16.75 12.60 -0.65
C THR A 42 -15.72 12.46 -1.75
N LYS A 43 -16.07 11.73 -2.81
CA LYS A 43 -15.30 11.68 -4.05
C LYS A 43 -16.01 12.53 -5.09
N LEU A 44 -15.26 13.41 -5.75
CA LEU A 44 -15.72 14.10 -6.94
C LEU A 44 -14.90 13.60 -8.13
N GLU A 45 -15.57 12.99 -9.08
CA GLU A 45 -14.97 12.42 -10.29
C GLU A 45 -15.54 13.06 -11.57
N PRO A 46 -14.82 12.97 -12.69
CA PRO A 46 -15.34 13.42 -13.98
C PRO A 46 -16.66 12.72 -14.34
N LEU A 47 -17.39 13.30 -15.29
CA LEU A 47 -18.60 12.65 -15.84
C LEU A 47 -18.21 11.32 -16.51
N PRO A 48 -19.02 10.26 -16.34
CA PRO A 48 -18.77 9.00 -17.02
C PRO A 48 -18.91 9.15 -18.55
N PRO A 49 -18.25 8.27 -19.32
CA PRO A 49 -18.52 8.18 -20.74
C PRO A 49 -19.99 7.77 -21.00
N ALA A 50 -20.47 7.99 -22.23
CA ALA A 50 -21.84 7.65 -22.59
C ALA A 50 -22.16 6.16 -22.27
N GLY A 51 -23.22 5.94 -21.51
CA GLY A 51 -23.63 4.61 -21.05
C GLY A 51 -22.82 4.03 -19.87
N GLY A 52 -21.80 4.75 -19.38
CA GLY A 52 -21.02 4.34 -18.22
C GLY A 52 -21.60 4.86 -16.91
N THR A 53 -21.18 4.27 -15.79
CA THR A 53 -21.57 4.67 -14.43
C THR A 53 -20.49 5.47 -13.71
N THR A 54 -19.23 5.35 -14.13
CA THR A 54 -18.06 6.04 -13.57
C THR A 54 -17.04 6.36 -14.66
N SER A 55 -16.20 7.34 -14.43
CA SER A 55 -15.00 7.63 -15.23
C SER A 55 -13.72 7.16 -14.57
N ASP A 56 -13.81 6.59 -13.36
CA ASP A 56 -12.67 6.03 -12.67
C ASP A 56 -12.20 4.75 -13.38
N PRO A 57 -10.92 4.64 -13.79
CA PRO A 57 -10.40 3.44 -14.43
C PRO A 57 -10.67 2.16 -13.65
N MET A 58 -10.59 2.18 -12.30
CA MET A 58 -10.91 1.02 -11.46
C MET A 58 -12.35 0.56 -11.66
N GLY A 59 -13.29 1.49 -11.80
CA GLY A 59 -14.70 1.16 -12.06
C GLY A 59 -14.94 0.58 -13.46
N LEU A 60 -14.02 0.82 -14.41
CA LEU A 60 -14.11 0.28 -15.76
C LEU A 60 -13.54 -1.14 -15.85
N TYR A 61 -12.37 -1.39 -15.26
CA TYR A 61 -11.72 -2.70 -15.36
C TYR A 61 -11.96 -3.65 -14.19
N LYS A 62 -12.39 -3.14 -13.01
CA LYS A 62 -12.74 -3.96 -11.85
C LYS A 62 -13.86 -3.31 -11.00
N PRO A 63 -15.12 -3.33 -11.49
CA PRO A 63 -16.26 -2.66 -10.83
C PRO A 63 -16.47 -3.08 -9.38
N GLU A 64 -16.24 -4.37 -9.05
CA GLU A 64 -16.41 -4.88 -7.69
C GLU A 64 -15.39 -4.26 -6.72
N ALA A 65 -14.13 -4.08 -7.16
CA ALA A 65 -13.11 -3.43 -6.37
C ALA A 65 -13.42 -1.94 -6.17
N TYR A 66 -13.90 -1.27 -7.23
CA TYR A 66 -14.39 0.10 -7.14
C TYR A 66 -15.50 0.25 -6.10
N ALA A 67 -16.51 -0.63 -6.12
CA ALA A 67 -17.61 -0.62 -5.17
C ALA A 67 -17.14 -0.81 -3.72
N VAL A 68 -16.22 -1.74 -3.49
CA VAL A 68 -15.64 -2.00 -2.16
C VAL A 68 -14.87 -0.77 -1.65
N MET A 69 -14.03 -0.15 -2.48
CA MET A 69 -13.25 1.03 -2.08
C MET A 69 -14.11 2.26 -1.79
N HIS A 70 -15.29 2.33 -2.38
CA HIS A 70 -16.20 3.48 -2.20
C HIS A 70 -17.38 3.19 -1.25
N LEU A 71 -17.35 2.05 -0.55
CA LEU A 71 -18.39 1.75 0.45
C LEU A 71 -18.40 2.84 1.54
N GLY A 72 -19.56 3.52 1.69
CA GLY A 72 -19.71 4.63 2.63
C GLY A 72 -19.11 5.99 2.16
N VAL A 73 -18.53 6.04 0.96
CA VAL A 73 -18.05 7.27 0.33
C VAL A 73 -19.14 7.86 -0.57
N LYS A 74 -19.41 9.16 -0.40
CA LYS A 74 -20.34 9.85 -1.31
C LYS A 74 -19.63 10.17 -2.63
N VAL A 75 -20.10 9.60 -3.74
CA VAL A 75 -19.59 9.92 -5.08
C VAL A 75 -20.43 11.03 -5.71
N VAL A 76 -19.77 12.06 -6.23
CA VAL A 76 -20.35 13.19 -6.95
C VAL A 76 -19.63 13.29 -8.31
N GLN A 77 -20.37 13.50 -9.38
CA GLN A 77 -19.82 13.62 -10.73
C GLN A 77 -19.95 15.04 -11.24
N ALA A 78 -18.87 15.61 -11.77
CA ALA A 78 -18.88 16.95 -12.35
C ALA A 78 -17.77 17.12 -13.40
N ASP A 79 -18.08 17.82 -14.47
CA ASP A 79 -17.06 18.27 -15.44
C ASP A 79 -16.41 19.56 -14.94
N LEU A 80 -15.22 19.46 -14.39
CA LEU A 80 -14.45 20.57 -13.83
C LEU A 80 -13.98 21.59 -14.89
N LYS A 81 -14.17 21.33 -16.16
CA LYS A 81 -13.90 22.30 -17.25
C LYS A 81 -15.04 23.29 -17.46
N THR A 82 -16.21 23.03 -16.87
CA THR A 82 -17.37 23.88 -16.97
C THR A 82 -17.57 24.75 -15.73
N GLU A 83 -18.21 25.91 -15.88
CA GLU A 83 -18.56 26.78 -14.74
C GLU A 83 -19.44 26.07 -13.70
N ARG A 84 -20.37 25.23 -14.15
CA ARG A 84 -21.23 24.41 -13.28
C ARG A 84 -20.41 23.42 -12.46
N GLY A 85 -19.45 22.74 -13.08
CA GLY A 85 -18.56 21.82 -12.41
C GLY A 85 -17.64 22.53 -11.41
N GLN A 86 -17.11 23.68 -11.79
CA GLN A 86 -16.31 24.52 -10.88
C GLN A 86 -17.14 25.04 -9.70
N ALA A 87 -18.40 25.41 -9.91
CA ALA A 87 -19.31 25.79 -8.81
C ALA A 87 -19.57 24.61 -7.86
N ALA A 88 -19.77 23.40 -8.40
CA ALA A 88 -19.94 22.18 -7.62
C ALA A 88 -18.67 21.88 -6.77
N LEU A 89 -17.48 22.01 -7.35
CA LEU A 89 -16.21 21.84 -6.65
C LEU A 89 -16.06 22.86 -5.52
N ARG A 90 -16.26 24.16 -5.79
CA ARG A 90 -16.18 25.21 -4.76
C ARG A 90 -17.14 24.97 -3.59
N LYS A 91 -18.35 24.47 -3.86
CA LYS A 91 -19.33 24.10 -2.84
C LYS A 91 -18.82 22.95 -1.95
N GLN A 92 -18.10 21.97 -2.51
CA GLN A 92 -17.47 20.90 -1.73
C GLN A 92 -16.29 21.42 -0.93
N LEU A 93 -15.37 22.18 -1.55
CA LEU A 93 -14.18 22.73 -0.90
C LEU A 93 -14.50 23.60 0.32
N ALA A 94 -15.55 24.41 0.25
CA ALA A 94 -16.00 25.26 1.36
C ALA A 94 -16.35 24.46 2.66
N GLN A 95 -16.57 23.17 2.54
CA GLN A 95 -16.92 22.30 3.65
C GLN A 95 -15.85 21.23 3.93
N THR A 96 -14.69 21.31 3.29
CA THR A 96 -13.66 20.26 3.29
C THR A 96 -12.52 20.64 4.24
N ASP A 97 -12.09 19.69 5.04
CA ASP A 97 -10.92 19.82 5.90
C ASP A 97 -9.64 19.39 5.18
N VAL A 98 -9.73 18.33 4.35
CA VAL A 98 -8.61 17.80 3.59
C VAL A 98 -9.03 17.48 2.16
N LEU A 99 -8.31 18.02 1.19
CA LEU A 99 -8.39 17.66 -0.22
C LEU A 99 -7.29 16.64 -0.55
N ILE A 100 -7.69 15.53 -1.19
CA ILE A 100 -6.77 14.55 -1.78
C ILE A 100 -6.92 14.58 -3.29
N THR A 101 -5.81 14.65 -4.04
CA THR A 101 -5.81 14.65 -5.49
C THR A 101 -4.67 13.80 -6.05
N SER A 102 -4.89 13.22 -7.23
CA SER A 102 -3.84 12.55 -8.02
C SER A 102 -3.66 13.21 -9.40
N PHE A 103 -4.13 14.46 -9.54
CA PHE A 103 -3.94 15.21 -10.78
C PHE A 103 -2.50 15.72 -10.87
N ARG A 104 -1.94 15.70 -12.07
CA ARG A 104 -0.64 16.31 -12.34
C ARG A 104 -0.65 17.80 -11.99
N PRO A 105 0.47 18.36 -11.52
CA PRO A 105 0.55 19.78 -11.14
C PRO A 105 0.07 20.73 -12.24
N SER A 106 0.42 20.45 -13.51
CA SER A 106 -0.03 21.24 -14.66
C SER A 106 -1.55 21.20 -14.87
N ALA A 107 -2.19 20.07 -14.59
CA ALA A 107 -3.65 19.95 -14.64
C ALA A 107 -4.32 20.73 -13.50
N LEU A 108 -3.79 20.64 -12.29
CA LEU A 108 -4.26 21.42 -11.14
C LEU A 108 -4.16 22.93 -11.44
N LYS A 109 -3.04 23.39 -12.00
CA LYS A 109 -2.84 24.79 -12.37
C LYS A 109 -3.87 25.25 -13.39
N LYS A 110 -4.16 24.46 -14.43
CA LYS A 110 -5.18 24.78 -15.45
C LYS A 110 -6.58 24.87 -14.87
N LEU A 111 -6.87 24.15 -13.79
CA LEU A 111 -8.18 24.15 -13.11
C LEU A 111 -8.29 25.23 -12.02
N GLY A 112 -7.25 26.04 -11.79
CA GLY A 112 -7.23 27.01 -10.69
C GLY A 112 -7.19 26.35 -9.30
N MET A 113 -6.57 25.17 -9.22
CA MET A 113 -6.54 24.32 -8.03
C MET A 113 -5.12 24.09 -7.49
N ASN A 114 -4.12 24.87 -7.92
CA ASN A 114 -2.81 24.77 -7.30
C ASN A 114 -2.86 25.20 -5.83
N TRP A 115 -1.88 24.76 -5.06
CA TRP A 115 -1.86 25.02 -3.61
C TRP A 115 -1.98 26.50 -3.25
N ALA A 116 -1.29 27.40 -3.95
CA ALA A 116 -1.29 28.83 -3.64
C ALA A 116 -2.69 29.45 -3.81
N GLU A 117 -3.43 29.05 -4.83
CA GLU A 117 -4.80 29.51 -5.10
C GLU A 117 -5.78 28.92 -4.08
N LEU A 118 -5.69 27.62 -3.82
CA LEU A 118 -6.55 26.96 -2.84
C LEU A 118 -6.31 27.47 -1.42
N HIS A 119 -5.05 27.64 -1.02
CA HIS A 119 -4.74 28.14 0.33
C HIS A 119 -5.19 29.60 0.54
N ARG A 120 -5.15 30.43 -0.52
CA ARG A 120 -5.68 31.78 -0.45
C ARG A 120 -7.20 31.79 -0.28
N ALA A 121 -7.92 30.93 -1.01
CA ALA A 121 -9.38 30.84 -0.99
C ALA A 121 -9.92 30.11 0.25
N TYR A 122 -9.20 29.11 0.72
CA TYR A 122 -9.56 28.22 1.83
C TYR A 122 -8.38 28.04 2.79
N PRO A 123 -8.06 29.04 3.63
CA PRO A 123 -6.81 29.03 4.44
C PRO A 123 -6.67 27.86 5.42
N ALA A 124 -7.78 27.25 5.84
CA ALA A 124 -7.79 26.09 6.75
C ALA A 124 -7.76 24.73 6.04
N LEU A 125 -7.87 24.72 4.71
CA LEU A 125 -7.88 23.50 3.91
C LEU A 125 -6.48 22.89 3.87
N CYS A 126 -6.35 21.63 4.28
CA CYS A 126 -5.15 20.84 4.00
C CYS A 126 -5.26 20.22 2.61
N MET A 127 -4.13 20.06 1.93
CA MET A 127 -4.08 19.40 0.62
C MET A 127 -3.00 18.32 0.61
N VAL A 128 -3.39 17.12 0.16
CA VAL A 128 -2.47 16.01 -0.09
C VAL A 128 -2.52 15.69 -1.58
N SER A 129 -1.39 15.86 -2.26
CA SER A 129 -1.22 15.57 -3.68
C SER A 129 -0.46 14.26 -3.87
N ILE A 130 -1.06 13.31 -4.56
CA ILE A 130 -0.42 12.05 -4.93
C ILE A 130 0.15 12.24 -6.33
N VAL A 131 1.47 12.06 -6.48
CA VAL A 131 2.19 12.16 -7.75
C VAL A 131 2.93 10.86 -8.05
N GLY A 132 3.34 10.66 -9.30
CA GLY A 132 4.13 9.49 -9.67
C GLY A 132 5.54 9.55 -9.08
N SER A 133 6.24 10.66 -9.34
CA SER A 133 7.58 10.96 -8.83
C SER A 133 7.63 12.40 -8.31
N PRO A 134 8.55 12.75 -7.40
CA PRO A 134 8.54 14.05 -6.75
C PRO A 134 9.09 15.18 -7.65
N GLY A 135 8.73 16.43 -7.33
CA GLY A 135 9.28 17.62 -7.95
C GLY A 135 8.94 17.74 -9.44
N GLU A 136 9.92 18.04 -10.28
CA GLU A 136 9.74 18.21 -11.73
C GLU A 136 9.26 16.92 -12.42
N ARG A 137 9.63 15.76 -11.88
CA ARG A 137 9.21 14.44 -12.37
C ARG A 137 7.74 14.12 -12.10
N ALA A 138 7.01 14.95 -11.36
CA ALA A 138 5.57 14.78 -11.11
C ALA A 138 4.70 14.83 -12.39
N GLU A 139 5.27 15.37 -13.49
CA GLU A 139 4.62 15.40 -14.81
C GLU A 139 4.90 14.15 -15.67
N GLU A 140 5.83 13.29 -15.25
CA GLU A 140 6.20 12.09 -16.01
C GLU A 140 5.07 11.03 -15.94
N PRO A 141 4.88 10.26 -17.02
CA PRO A 141 3.98 9.13 -16.99
C PRO A 141 4.59 7.99 -16.17
N GLY A 142 3.77 7.34 -15.35
CA GLY A 142 4.20 6.18 -14.58
C GLY A 142 3.02 5.47 -13.93
N HIS A 143 3.25 4.22 -13.57
CA HIS A 143 2.34 3.37 -12.83
C HIS A 143 3.13 2.48 -11.88
N ASP A 144 2.46 1.80 -10.97
CA ASP A 144 3.04 0.92 -9.95
C ASP A 144 4.26 0.13 -10.44
N LEU A 145 4.10 -0.62 -11.52
CA LEU A 145 5.16 -1.49 -12.06
C LEU A 145 6.43 -0.71 -12.43
N THR A 146 6.30 0.50 -12.97
CA THR A 146 7.45 1.34 -13.36
C THR A 146 8.21 1.86 -12.14
N TYR A 147 7.49 2.24 -11.08
CA TYR A 147 8.10 2.67 -9.83
C TYR A 147 8.79 1.51 -9.09
N LEU A 148 8.20 0.30 -9.14
CA LEU A 148 8.81 -0.90 -8.60
C LEU A 148 10.08 -1.28 -9.37
N ALA A 149 10.07 -1.18 -10.70
CA ALA A 149 11.24 -1.45 -11.54
C ALA A 149 12.39 -0.47 -11.26
N GLU A 150 12.09 0.83 -11.15
CA GLU A 150 13.05 1.89 -10.80
C GLU A 150 13.74 1.60 -9.44
N ASN A 151 13.03 0.96 -8.52
CA ASN A 151 13.51 0.63 -7.18
C ASN A 151 13.96 -0.84 -7.01
N HIS A 152 14.26 -1.52 -8.11
CA HIS A 152 14.78 -2.90 -8.12
C HIS A 152 13.87 -3.94 -7.45
N LEU A 153 12.55 -3.69 -7.39
CA LEU A 153 11.56 -4.62 -6.84
C LEU A 153 10.97 -5.56 -7.90
N VAL A 154 11.34 -5.38 -9.16
CA VAL A 154 11.06 -6.32 -10.27
C VAL A 154 12.34 -7.13 -10.51
N THR A 155 12.36 -8.39 -10.08
CA THR A 155 13.59 -9.20 -10.05
C THR A 155 13.68 -10.25 -11.17
N GLY A 156 12.69 -10.34 -12.04
CA GLY A 156 12.61 -11.31 -13.13
C GLY A 156 11.58 -10.90 -14.17
N LEU A 157 11.02 -11.88 -14.87
CA LEU A 157 9.98 -11.67 -15.89
C LEU A 157 8.55 -11.77 -15.33
N ASP A 158 8.41 -12.27 -14.12
CA ASP A 158 7.11 -12.38 -13.47
C ASP A 158 6.70 -11.02 -12.86
N LEU A 159 5.39 -10.75 -12.91
CA LEU A 159 4.85 -9.57 -12.26
C LEU A 159 4.92 -9.70 -10.72
N PRO A 160 5.15 -8.59 -10.00
CA PRO A 160 4.97 -8.55 -8.55
C PRO A 160 3.57 -9.03 -8.16
N ALA A 161 3.46 -9.71 -7.01
CA ALA A 161 2.22 -10.33 -6.56
C ALA A 161 1.08 -9.34 -6.29
N THR A 162 1.39 -8.06 -6.12
CA THR A 162 0.42 -6.97 -5.91
C THR A 162 1.02 -5.63 -6.32
N LEU A 163 0.23 -4.57 -6.24
CA LEU A 163 0.60 -3.20 -6.57
C LEU A 163 1.23 -2.52 -5.33
N TYR A 164 2.51 -2.81 -5.09
CA TYR A 164 3.20 -2.39 -3.86
C TYR A 164 3.40 -0.87 -3.77
N ALA A 165 3.74 -0.18 -4.87
CA ALA A 165 3.92 1.27 -4.88
C ALA A 165 2.59 2.00 -4.64
N ASP A 166 1.52 1.58 -5.29
CA ASP A 166 0.18 2.14 -5.12
C ASP A 166 -0.34 1.93 -3.69
N MET A 167 -0.18 0.72 -3.14
CA MET A 167 -0.63 0.41 -1.78
C MET A 167 0.25 1.09 -0.72
N GLY A 168 1.56 1.16 -0.93
CA GLY A 168 2.47 1.96 -0.12
C GLY A 168 2.11 3.44 -0.15
N GLY A 169 1.85 3.99 -1.35
CA GLY A 169 1.37 5.35 -1.55
C GLY A 169 0.04 5.63 -0.84
N SER A 170 -0.88 4.66 -0.78
CA SER A 170 -2.13 4.80 -0.02
C SER A 170 -1.90 4.92 1.49
N LEU A 171 -0.92 4.18 2.03
CA LEU A 171 -0.53 4.28 3.44
C LEU A 171 0.11 5.63 3.74
N LEU A 172 1.07 6.07 2.91
CA LEU A 172 1.72 7.38 3.05
C LEU A 172 0.71 8.53 2.88
N THR A 173 -0.25 8.41 1.97
CA THR A 173 -1.35 9.39 1.82
C THR A 173 -2.20 9.47 3.09
N THR A 174 -2.52 8.32 3.69
CA THR A 174 -3.25 8.27 4.97
C THR A 174 -2.44 8.95 6.08
N GLU A 175 -1.16 8.65 6.17
CA GLU A 175 -0.22 9.28 7.12
C GLU A 175 -0.13 10.79 6.91
N ALA A 176 0.03 11.24 5.67
CA ALA A 176 0.08 12.67 5.32
C ALA A 176 -1.19 13.43 5.74
N VAL A 177 -2.36 12.82 5.58
CA VAL A 177 -3.63 13.40 6.06
C VAL A 177 -3.61 13.56 7.58
N LEU A 178 -3.17 12.54 8.32
CA LEU A 178 -3.07 12.61 9.79
C LEU A 178 -2.06 13.68 10.22
N GLN A 179 -0.87 13.72 9.61
CA GLN A 179 0.16 14.72 9.85
C GLN A 179 -0.35 16.14 9.57
N ALA A 180 -1.04 16.34 8.43
CA ALA A 180 -1.59 17.63 8.05
C ALA A 180 -2.61 18.15 9.07
N LEU A 181 -3.50 17.27 9.56
CA LEU A 181 -4.49 17.62 10.59
C LEU A 181 -3.82 17.95 11.94
N LEU A 182 -2.82 17.17 12.34
CA LEU A 182 -2.04 17.45 13.57
C LEU A 182 -1.29 18.76 13.48
N LEU A 183 -0.62 19.04 12.34
CA LEU A 183 0.09 20.30 12.12
C LEU A 183 -0.86 21.50 12.14
N ARG A 184 -2.05 21.39 11.53
CA ARG A 184 -3.08 22.42 11.54
C ARG A 184 -3.55 22.76 12.98
N GLN A 185 -3.61 21.77 13.86
CA GLN A 185 -4.05 21.93 15.25
C GLN A 185 -2.92 22.39 16.19
N ARG A 186 -1.66 22.34 15.75
CA ARG A 186 -0.52 22.67 16.59
C ARG A 186 -0.57 24.13 17.05
N PRO A 187 -0.48 24.43 18.37
CA PRO A 187 -0.45 25.78 18.87
C PRO A 187 0.72 26.60 18.32
N GLY A 188 0.52 27.90 18.12
CA GLY A 188 1.56 28.82 17.66
C GLY A 188 1.29 29.41 16.28
N ARG A 189 2.34 29.97 15.67
CA ARG A 189 2.25 30.61 14.34
C ARG A 189 1.79 29.59 13.28
N GLY A 190 0.65 29.84 12.64
CA GLY A 190 0.04 28.93 11.67
C GLY A 190 -1.07 28.03 12.22
N HIS A 191 -1.41 28.15 13.51
CA HIS A 191 -2.56 27.45 14.08
C HIS A 191 -3.84 27.69 13.25
N GLY A 192 -4.55 26.61 12.95
CA GLY A 192 -5.78 26.63 12.12
C GLY A 192 -5.53 26.77 10.62
N LYS A 193 -4.28 26.98 10.16
CA LYS A 193 -3.96 27.02 8.72
C LYS A 193 -3.72 25.64 8.18
N GLY A 194 -4.25 25.37 6.98
CA GLY A 194 -4.01 24.16 6.23
C GLY A 194 -2.54 24.07 5.79
N VAL A 195 -2.13 22.86 5.51
CA VAL A 195 -0.77 22.55 5.02
C VAL A 195 -0.86 21.71 3.73
N PHE A 196 0.19 21.80 2.92
CA PHE A 196 0.36 21.01 1.72
C PHE A 196 1.32 19.84 1.99
N GLN A 197 0.95 18.66 1.49
CA GLN A 197 1.78 17.46 1.49
C GLN A 197 1.78 16.88 0.08
N GLU A 198 2.95 16.53 -0.43
CA GLU A 198 3.10 15.77 -1.68
C GLU A 198 3.57 14.35 -1.34
N ILE A 199 2.92 13.35 -1.94
CA ILE A 199 3.25 11.93 -1.77
C ILE A 199 3.57 11.37 -3.14
N ALA A 200 4.81 10.91 -3.31
CA ALA A 200 5.27 10.29 -4.55
C ALA A 200 5.22 8.76 -4.46
N LEU A 201 4.60 8.11 -5.47
CA LEU A 201 4.50 6.65 -5.52
C LEU A 201 5.88 5.99 -5.69
N SER A 202 6.80 6.66 -6.41
CA SER A 202 8.20 6.20 -6.52
C SER A 202 8.93 6.21 -5.18
N GLU A 203 8.65 7.19 -4.29
CA GLU A 203 9.22 7.22 -2.94
C GLU A 203 8.59 6.16 -2.04
N ALA A 204 7.30 5.86 -2.21
CA ALA A 204 6.66 4.72 -1.55
C ALA A 204 7.34 3.40 -1.95
N ALA A 205 7.63 3.21 -3.25
CA ALA A 205 8.38 2.06 -3.73
C ALA A 205 9.81 2.04 -3.17
N ALA A 206 10.50 3.18 -3.13
CA ALA A 206 11.84 3.31 -2.55
C ALA A 206 11.87 2.91 -1.07
N TYR A 207 10.89 3.36 -0.28
CA TYR A 207 10.76 2.96 1.12
C TYR A 207 10.56 1.45 1.28
N LEU A 208 9.69 0.84 0.47
CA LEU A 208 9.48 -0.61 0.48
C LEU A 208 10.71 -1.40 0.00
N ALA A 209 11.58 -0.77 -0.79
CA ALA A 209 12.84 -1.37 -1.27
C ALA A 209 13.99 -1.29 -0.25
N LEU A 210 13.85 -0.61 0.88
CA LEU A 210 14.91 -0.48 1.89
C LEU A 210 15.51 -1.82 2.33
N PRO A 211 14.75 -2.89 2.61
CA PRO A 211 15.34 -4.19 2.94
C PRO A 211 16.26 -4.73 1.84
N ARG A 212 15.93 -4.48 0.57
CA ARG A 212 16.77 -4.85 -0.55
C ARG A 212 18.02 -3.98 -0.66
N THR A 213 17.88 -2.67 -0.48
CA THR A 213 19.00 -1.72 -0.45
C THR A 213 19.98 -2.05 0.68
N TRP A 214 19.48 -2.52 1.82
CA TRP A 214 20.31 -2.99 2.93
C TRP A 214 20.89 -4.40 2.71
N GLY A 215 20.64 -5.04 1.57
CA GLY A 215 21.13 -6.36 1.24
C GLY A 215 20.34 -7.52 1.87
N LEU A 216 19.34 -7.27 2.70
CA LEU A 216 18.58 -8.30 3.41
C LEU A 216 17.85 -9.27 2.47
N THR A 217 17.25 -8.75 1.40
CA THR A 217 16.46 -9.54 0.44
C THR A 217 17.19 -9.79 -0.88
N THR A 218 18.50 -9.53 -0.94
CA THR A 218 19.34 -9.98 -2.06
C THR A 218 19.60 -11.49 -1.97
N PRO A 219 19.98 -12.17 -3.06
CA PRO A 219 20.25 -13.62 -3.02
C PRO A 219 21.28 -14.05 -1.96
N GLN A 220 22.17 -13.15 -1.54
CA GLN A 220 23.18 -13.37 -0.51
C GLN A 220 22.70 -12.99 0.91
N GLY A 221 21.58 -12.31 1.01
CA GLY A 221 20.96 -11.93 2.30
C GLY A 221 20.16 -13.08 2.91
N ASP A 222 20.11 -13.10 4.23
CA ASP A 222 19.45 -14.18 4.97
C ASP A 222 17.98 -14.35 4.58
N VAL A 223 17.25 -13.26 4.49
CA VAL A 223 15.84 -13.26 4.06
C VAL A 223 15.67 -13.17 2.53
N GLY A 224 16.77 -13.22 1.79
CA GLY A 224 16.82 -13.34 0.34
C GLY A 224 17.01 -14.77 -0.15
N GLY A 225 17.10 -15.73 0.77
CA GLY A 225 17.24 -17.16 0.48
C GLY A 225 18.61 -17.75 0.75
N ALA A 226 19.58 -16.98 1.26
CA ALA A 226 20.89 -17.50 1.68
C ALA A 226 20.78 -18.40 2.94
N HIS A 227 19.83 -18.08 3.84
CA HIS A 227 19.55 -18.90 5.02
C HIS A 227 18.54 -20.00 4.69
N ALA A 228 18.89 -21.27 4.88
CA ALA A 228 18.04 -22.41 4.55
C ALA A 228 16.71 -22.45 5.32
N GLY A 229 16.65 -21.81 6.50
CA GLY A 229 15.41 -21.64 7.27
C GLY A 229 14.53 -20.49 6.83
N TYR A 230 14.92 -19.69 5.80
CA TYR A 230 14.08 -18.64 5.26
C TYR A 230 13.93 -18.79 3.74
N LYS A 231 13.00 -19.66 3.34
CA LYS A 231 12.84 -20.03 1.94
C LYS A 231 11.48 -20.65 1.66
N VAL A 232 11.09 -20.64 0.39
CA VAL A 232 9.96 -21.43 -0.09
C VAL A 232 10.49 -22.74 -0.67
N TYR A 233 10.02 -23.86 -0.14
CA TYR A 233 10.37 -25.21 -0.60
C TYR A 233 9.18 -25.88 -1.26
N PRO A 234 9.39 -26.75 -2.28
CA PRO A 234 8.37 -27.66 -2.73
C PRO A 234 8.11 -28.74 -1.67
N CYS A 235 6.86 -29.20 -1.58
CA CYS A 235 6.47 -30.37 -0.78
C CYS A 235 5.61 -31.32 -1.62
N LYS A 236 5.24 -32.50 -1.10
CA LYS A 236 4.55 -33.55 -1.86
C LYS A 236 3.35 -33.05 -2.68
N ASN A 237 2.54 -32.16 -2.10
CA ASN A 237 1.28 -31.72 -2.70
C ASN A 237 1.12 -30.18 -2.69
N GLY A 238 2.23 -29.45 -2.79
CA GLY A 238 2.24 -27.98 -2.81
C GLY A 238 3.61 -27.40 -2.54
N ARG A 239 3.62 -26.32 -1.77
CA ARG A 239 4.81 -25.57 -1.35
C ARG A 239 4.71 -25.27 0.14
N VAL A 240 5.84 -24.91 0.77
CA VAL A 240 5.88 -24.43 2.14
C VAL A 240 6.79 -23.21 2.22
N ALA A 241 6.29 -22.12 2.79
CA ALA A 241 7.08 -20.95 3.17
C ALA A 241 7.60 -21.19 4.59
N VAL A 242 8.90 -21.06 4.77
CA VAL A 242 9.59 -21.29 6.05
C VAL A 242 10.29 -20.00 6.45
N ALA A 243 10.16 -19.61 7.73
CA ALA A 243 10.75 -18.38 8.29
C ALA A 243 11.46 -18.66 9.64
N ALA A 244 12.18 -19.77 9.72
CA ALA A 244 12.95 -20.22 10.90
C ALA A 244 14.36 -19.59 10.93
N LEU A 245 14.43 -18.26 11.09
CA LEU A 245 15.67 -17.50 11.13
C LEU A 245 16.35 -17.54 12.50
N GLU A 246 15.57 -17.38 13.55
CA GLU A 246 16.09 -17.32 14.90
C GLU A 246 16.72 -18.67 15.30
N PRO A 247 17.83 -18.67 16.06
CA PRO A 247 18.58 -19.90 16.38
C PRO A 247 17.72 -21.03 16.96
N HIS A 248 16.73 -20.71 17.77
CA HIS A 248 15.85 -21.70 18.38
C HIS A 248 14.86 -22.30 17.38
N PHE A 249 14.32 -21.50 16.41
CA PHE A 249 13.48 -22.01 15.34
C PHE A 249 14.30 -22.84 14.33
N ALA A 250 15.52 -22.39 13.99
CA ALA A 250 16.44 -23.15 13.14
C ALA A 250 16.80 -24.50 13.77
N ALA A 251 17.02 -24.54 15.10
CA ALA A 251 17.31 -25.78 15.82
C ALA A 251 16.13 -26.77 15.77
N ARG A 252 14.90 -26.30 16.05
CA ARG A 252 13.68 -27.12 15.97
C ARG A 252 13.40 -27.64 14.55
N LEU A 253 13.62 -26.80 13.53
CA LEU A 253 13.52 -27.21 12.15
C LEU A 253 14.52 -28.31 11.79
N CYS A 254 15.80 -28.15 12.18
CA CYS A 254 16.83 -29.14 11.94
C CYS A 254 16.53 -30.44 12.68
N GLU A 255 16.06 -30.37 13.92
CA GLU A 255 15.67 -31.55 14.73
C GLU A 255 14.49 -32.29 14.05
N ALA A 256 13.44 -31.59 13.64
CA ALA A 256 12.31 -32.16 12.92
C ALA A 256 12.72 -32.82 11.59
N ALA A 257 13.75 -32.28 10.94
CA ALA A 257 14.32 -32.83 9.72
C ALA A 257 15.36 -33.96 9.97
N GLY A 258 15.66 -34.30 11.25
CA GLY A 258 16.64 -35.33 11.60
C GLY A 258 18.08 -34.93 11.36
N LEU A 259 18.41 -33.62 11.27
CA LEU A 259 19.76 -33.12 10.95
C LEU A 259 20.63 -32.86 12.19
N GLY A 260 20.03 -32.85 13.38
CA GLY A 260 20.71 -32.58 14.65
C GLY A 260 21.07 -31.08 14.87
N ALA A 261 21.42 -30.72 16.10
CA ALA A 261 21.63 -29.32 16.51
C ALA A 261 22.82 -28.63 15.81
N SER A 262 23.80 -29.35 15.31
CA SER A 262 24.94 -28.76 14.59
C SER A 262 24.56 -28.15 13.25
N ALA A 263 23.53 -28.68 12.59
CA ALA A 263 23.04 -28.16 11.32
C ALA A 263 22.41 -26.75 11.47
N ALA A 264 21.79 -26.45 12.61
CA ALA A 264 21.23 -25.12 12.89
C ALA A 264 22.28 -24.00 12.88
N LYS A 265 23.54 -24.30 13.13
CA LYS A 265 24.67 -23.35 13.01
C LYS A 265 25.23 -23.25 11.58
N GLN A 266 24.67 -23.99 10.65
CA GLN A 266 25.19 -24.14 9.29
C GLN A 266 24.12 -23.86 8.23
N MET A 267 23.16 -22.96 8.52
CA MET A 267 22.01 -22.71 7.67
C MET A 267 22.35 -22.09 6.30
N HIS A 268 23.57 -21.57 6.13
CA HIS A 268 24.10 -21.07 4.85
C HIS A 268 24.79 -22.14 4.01
N LYS A 269 25.00 -23.34 4.55
CA LYS A 269 25.67 -24.40 3.80
C LYS A 269 24.73 -25.06 2.79
N LYS A 270 25.25 -25.32 1.59
CA LYS A 270 24.54 -26.01 0.51
C LYS A 270 23.97 -27.37 0.99
N SER A 271 24.74 -28.13 1.79
CA SER A 271 24.30 -29.40 2.36
C SER A 271 23.06 -29.27 3.26
N THR A 272 22.92 -28.18 4.03
CA THR A 272 21.74 -27.92 4.87
C THR A 272 20.53 -27.58 3.99
N HIS A 273 20.71 -26.77 2.95
CA HIS A 273 19.65 -26.47 1.97
C HIS A 273 19.13 -27.74 1.29
N GLU A 274 20.04 -28.62 0.83
CA GLU A 274 19.70 -29.88 0.16
C GLU A 274 18.97 -30.83 1.10
N ALA A 275 19.44 -30.97 2.33
CA ALA A 275 18.83 -31.85 3.33
C ALA A 275 17.41 -31.37 3.70
N LEU A 276 17.21 -30.06 3.92
CA LEU A 276 15.89 -29.51 4.16
C LEU A 276 14.97 -29.64 2.95
N ALA A 277 15.49 -29.47 1.72
CA ALA A 277 14.69 -29.70 0.50
C ALA A 277 14.19 -31.14 0.40
N VAL A 278 15.03 -32.14 0.70
CA VAL A 278 14.65 -33.56 0.77
C VAL A 278 13.59 -33.78 1.85
N PHE A 279 13.80 -33.22 3.04
CA PHE A 279 12.81 -33.31 4.13
C PHE A 279 11.45 -32.77 3.71
N PHE A 280 11.38 -31.54 3.18
CA PHE A 280 10.10 -30.94 2.79
C PHE A 280 9.42 -31.70 1.65
N MET A 281 10.18 -32.19 0.66
CA MET A 281 9.65 -33.04 -0.41
C MET A 281 9.05 -34.35 0.11
N SER A 282 9.47 -34.85 1.26
CA SER A 282 8.92 -36.07 1.88
C SER A 282 7.59 -35.82 2.62
N GLN A 283 7.23 -34.55 2.87
CA GLN A 283 6.07 -34.17 3.68
C GLN A 283 4.89 -33.70 2.84
N THR A 284 3.67 -33.96 3.29
CA THR A 284 2.46 -33.32 2.77
C THR A 284 2.23 -31.98 3.49
N ARG A 285 1.43 -31.08 2.87
CA ARG A 285 1.03 -29.82 3.51
C ARG A 285 0.42 -30.03 4.89
N GLN A 286 -0.49 -30.99 5.03
CA GLN A 286 -1.13 -31.30 6.31
C GLN A 286 -0.13 -31.76 7.40
N GLN A 287 0.92 -32.50 7.02
CA GLN A 287 1.98 -32.90 7.94
C GLN A 287 2.79 -31.68 8.36
N LEU A 288 3.11 -30.80 7.41
CA LEU A 288 3.84 -29.54 7.69
C LEU A 288 3.06 -28.58 8.57
N ASP A 289 1.74 -28.40 8.32
CA ASP A 289 0.89 -27.54 9.15
C ASP A 289 0.76 -28.06 10.59
N ARG A 290 0.72 -29.40 10.77
CA ARG A 290 0.78 -30.03 12.11
C ARG A 290 2.14 -29.82 12.77
N LEU A 291 3.22 -29.99 12.01
CA LEU A 291 4.59 -29.77 12.49
C LEU A 291 4.81 -28.33 12.97
N ALA A 292 4.31 -27.34 12.20
CA ALA A 292 4.35 -25.94 12.57
C ALA A 292 3.82 -25.69 13.99
N THR A 293 2.63 -26.24 14.26
CA THR A 293 1.95 -26.04 15.54
C THR A 293 2.59 -26.88 16.68
N SER A 294 2.93 -28.17 16.41
CA SER A 294 3.40 -29.08 17.45
C SER A 294 4.84 -28.81 17.89
N GLN A 295 5.67 -28.28 16.99
CA GLN A 295 7.10 -28.00 17.22
C GLN A 295 7.40 -26.50 17.31
N ASP A 296 6.38 -25.65 17.24
CA ASP A 296 6.51 -24.19 17.23
C ASP A 296 7.57 -23.73 16.21
N ILE A 297 7.37 -24.13 14.94
CA ILE A 297 8.25 -23.74 13.82
C ILE A 297 7.47 -22.79 12.92
N PRO A 298 7.98 -21.57 12.61
CA PRO A 298 7.29 -20.63 11.75
C PRO A 298 7.37 -21.09 10.28
N LEU A 299 6.35 -21.84 9.87
CA LEU A 299 6.14 -22.24 8.49
C LEU A 299 4.65 -22.24 8.15
N HIS A 300 4.35 -22.07 6.86
CA HIS A 300 2.99 -22.09 6.34
C HIS A 300 2.93 -22.81 4.99
N SER A 301 2.03 -23.79 4.88
CA SER A 301 1.88 -24.54 3.63
C SER A 301 0.98 -23.81 2.63
N LEU A 302 1.30 -23.97 1.34
CA LEU A 302 0.62 -23.33 0.23
C LEU A 302 0.19 -24.39 -0.80
N ALA A 303 -0.98 -24.24 -1.39
CA ALA A 303 -1.37 -25.02 -2.58
C ALA A 303 -0.42 -24.71 -3.75
N ARG A 304 -0.49 -25.56 -4.79
CA ARG A 304 0.25 -25.32 -6.05
C ARG A 304 -0.21 -24.05 -6.75
#